data_3b770a25ad680e444b36c617fdd53339
#
_entry.id   3b770a25ad680e444b36c617fdd53339
#
_cell.length_a   1.000
_cell.length_b   1.000
_cell.length_c   1.000
_cell.angle_alpha   90.00
_cell.angle_beta   90.00
_cell.angle_gamma   90.00
#
_symmetry.space_group_name_H-M   'P 1'
#
loop_
_entity.id
_entity.type
_entity.pdbx_description
1 polymer ?
#
loop_
_entity_poly.entity_id
_entity_poly.type
_entity_poly.pdbx_seq_one_letter_code
_entity_poly.pdbx_strand_id
1 'polypeptide(L)'
;GRPSRSPLETFRYVYRERFFYQLYFQEPGLAERELEADLPATIRKIYYAASADCPPAHRELMENRPSDAKLFDGAIDPQPLPAWLTQDDVTYYAEQFRQGGFRGPLNRYRNIDSDWRALSELQGARITQPALFIAGERDPVLRFIPGRDMVTMMDDFYTDLRAKVIVPNAGHWVQQEQPDAVNAAILAFLERLGDVPLTAST
;
A
#
# COMPACT_ATOMS: atom_id res chain seq x y z
N GLY A 1 -8.03 14.55 17.65
CA GLY A 1 -8.75 13.54 18.43
C GLY A 1 -9.02 12.28 17.62
N ARG A 2 -9.32 11.16 18.27
CA ARG A 2 -9.68 9.90 17.59
C ARG A 2 -10.93 10.14 16.73
N PRO A 3 -10.96 9.66 15.47
CA PRO A 3 -12.19 9.70 14.69
C PRO A 3 -13.33 9.03 15.46
N SER A 4 -14.52 9.62 15.44
CA SER A 4 -15.70 9.08 16.13
C SER A 4 -16.19 7.77 15.52
N ARG A 5 -15.79 7.48 14.29
CA ARG A 5 -16.13 6.26 13.55
C ARG A 5 -14.89 5.40 13.36
N SER A 6 -15.08 4.09 13.35
CA SER A 6 -14.02 3.16 12.99
C SER A 6 -13.60 3.32 11.52
N PRO A 7 -12.40 2.86 11.13
CA PRO A 7 -11.98 2.90 9.73
C PRO A 7 -12.96 2.21 8.78
N LEU A 8 -13.46 1.02 9.14
CA LEU A 8 -14.41 0.30 8.28
C LEU A 8 -15.78 0.99 8.19
N GLU A 9 -16.28 1.60 9.27
CA GLU A 9 -17.48 2.43 9.22
C GLU A 9 -17.29 3.64 8.30
N THR A 10 -16.10 4.27 8.36
CA THR A 10 -15.75 5.38 7.49
C THR A 10 -15.70 4.93 6.03
N PHE A 11 -15.05 3.79 5.74
CA PHE A 11 -14.99 3.26 4.39
C PHE A 11 -16.38 2.90 3.85
N ARG A 12 -17.25 2.25 4.64
CA ARG A 12 -18.65 1.97 4.23
C ARG A 12 -19.43 3.24 3.90
N TYR A 13 -19.20 4.32 4.61
CA TYR A 13 -19.84 5.60 4.31
C TYR A 13 -19.31 6.25 3.04
N VAL A 14 -17.97 6.30 2.87
CA VAL A 14 -17.31 6.96 1.73
C VAL A 14 -17.53 6.18 0.43
N TYR A 15 -17.47 4.86 0.48
CA TYR A 15 -17.52 3.97 -0.68
C TYR A 15 -18.88 3.24 -0.85
N ARG A 16 -19.97 3.76 -0.29
CA ARG A 16 -21.28 3.10 -0.32
C ARG A 16 -21.81 2.79 -1.73
N GLU A 17 -21.39 3.55 -2.73
CA GLU A 17 -21.83 3.42 -4.13
C GLU A 17 -20.73 2.93 -5.07
N ARG A 18 -19.52 2.73 -4.53
CA ARG A 18 -18.33 2.36 -5.32
C ARG A 18 -17.63 1.18 -4.70
N PHE A 19 -16.99 0.39 -5.58
CA PHE A 19 -16.12 -0.70 -5.14
C PHE A 19 -14.94 -0.16 -4.33
N PHE A 20 -14.67 -0.81 -3.19
CA PHE A 20 -13.45 -0.57 -2.43
C PHE A 20 -12.89 -1.90 -1.92
N TYR A 21 -11.69 -2.24 -2.36
CA TYR A 21 -11.09 -3.56 -2.13
C TYR A 21 -10.99 -3.92 -0.64
N GLN A 22 -10.75 -2.97 0.26
CA GLN A 22 -10.67 -3.26 1.69
C GLN A 22 -12.01 -3.66 2.30
N LEU A 23 -13.13 -3.18 1.75
CA LEU A 23 -14.46 -3.65 2.13
C LEU A 23 -14.75 -5.02 1.52
N TYR A 24 -14.36 -5.23 0.27
CA TYR A 24 -14.47 -6.54 -0.40
C TYR A 24 -13.73 -7.64 0.34
N PHE A 25 -12.57 -7.34 0.92
CA PHE A 25 -11.75 -8.28 1.69
C PHE A 25 -12.32 -8.66 3.05
N GLN A 26 -13.36 -7.96 3.54
CA GLN A 26 -13.95 -8.27 4.84
C GLN A 26 -14.69 -9.61 4.85
N GLU A 27 -15.27 -10.03 3.72
CA GLU A 27 -15.99 -11.30 3.62
C GLU A 27 -14.99 -12.47 3.49
N PRO A 28 -14.91 -13.37 4.49
CA PRO A 28 -13.99 -14.51 4.42
C PRO A 28 -14.31 -15.45 3.26
N GLY A 29 -13.30 -15.83 2.52
CA GLY A 29 -13.40 -16.75 1.39
C GLY A 29 -13.83 -16.10 0.07
N LEU A 30 -14.36 -14.89 0.08
CA LEU A 30 -14.78 -14.20 -1.15
C LEU A 30 -13.56 -13.81 -2.00
N ALA A 31 -12.69 -13.01 -1.44
CA ALA A 31 -11.48 -12.55 -2.13
C ALA A 31 -10.48 -13.69 -2.34
N GLU A 32 -10.36 -14.63 -1.39
CA GLU A 32 -9.48 -15.78 -1.54
C GLU A 32 -9.81 -16.58 -2.81
N ARG A 33 -11.09 -16.89 -3.05
CA ARG A 33 -11.49 -17.64 -4.25
C ARG A 33 -11.12 -16.95 -5.56
N GLU A 34 -11.21 -15.64 -5.59
CA GLU A 34 -10.86 -14.87 -6.80
C GLU A 34 -9.36 -14.73 -6.98
N LEU A 35 -8.63 -14.44 -5.90
CA LEU A 35 -7.18 -14.30 -5.90
C LEU A 35 -6.44 -15.62 -6.19
N GLU A 36 -6.99 -16.75 -5.73
CA GLU A 36 -6.37 -18.07 -5.84
C GLU A 36 -6.77 -18.82 -7.11
N ALA A 37 -7.74 -18.30 -7.88
CA ALA A 37 -8.20 -18.95 -9.12
C ALA A 37 -7.12 -19.04 -10.19
N ASP A 38 -6.30 -17.99 -10.34
CA ASP A 38 -5.15 -17.94 -11.25
C ASP A 38 -4.05 -17.08 -10.61
N LEU A 39 -3.17 -17.71 -9.84
CA LEU A 39 -2.13 -17.02 -9.10
C LEU A 39 -1.19 -16.17 -9.97
N PRO A 40 -0.66 -16.67 -11.11
CA PRO A 40 0.15 -15.85 -12.00
C PRO A 40 -0.60 -14.59 -12.50
N ALA A 41 -1.85 -14.74 -12.95
CA ALA A 41 -2.65 -13.60 -13.41
C ALA A 41 -2.95 -12.63 -12.25
N THR A 42 -3.23 -13.14 -11.06
CA THR A 42 -3.43 -12.33 -9.84
C THR A 42 -2.22 -11.46 -9.54
N ILE A 43 -1.02 -12.04 -9.55
CA ILE A 43 0.23 -11.30 -9.32
C ILE A 43 0.41 -10.20 -10.37
N ARG A 44 0.30 -10.53 -11.66
CA ARG A 44 0.45 -9.55 -12.74
C ARG A 44 -0.53 -8.38 -12.60
N LYS A 45 -1.81 -8.69 -12.39
CA LYS A 45 -2.88 -7.68 -12.28
C LYS A 45 -2.70 -6.77 -11.08
N ILE A 46 -2.39 -7.32 -9.89
CA ILE A 46 -2.23 -6.53 -8.66
C ILE A 46 -1.01 -5.61 -8.76
N TYR A 47 0.12 -6.16 -9.20
CA TYR A 47 1.34 -5.38 -9.32
C TYR A 47 1.19 -4.27 -10.37
N TYR A 48 0.60 -4.58 -11.51
CA TYR A 48 0.38 -3.58 -12.56
C TYR A 48 -0.61 -2.49 -12.15
N ALA A 49 -1.73 -2.84 -11.55
CA ALA A 49 -2.80 -1.89 -11.21
C ALA A 49 -2.32 -0.75 -10.29
N ALA A 50 -1.39 -1.05 -9.37
CA ALA A 50 -0.85 -0.06 -8.44
C ALA A 50 0.48 0.56 -8.89
N SER A 51 1.07 0.11 -10.00
CA SER A 51 2.34 0.61 -10.52
C SER A 51 2.20 1.94 -11.28
N ALA A 52 3.32 2.60 -11.55
CA ALA A 52 3.36 3.80 -12.38
C ALA A 52 2.98 3.54 -13.85
N ASP A 53 3.11 2.29 -14.32
CA ASP A 53 2.79 1.91 -15.70
C ASP A 53 1.29 1.77 -15.97
N CYS A 54 0.46 1.65 -14.90
CA CYS A 54 -0.98 1.64 -15.05
C CYS A 54 -1.47 3.02 -15.53
N PRO A 55 -2.15 3.10 -16.71
CA PRO A 55 -2.61 4.38 -17.24
C PRO A 55 -3.53 5.11 -16.25
N PRO A 56 -3.39 6.44 -16.07
CA PRO A 56 -4.24 7.22 -15.16
C PRO A 56 -5.74 7.05 -15.44
N ALA A 57 -6.15 7.06 -16.72
CA ALA A 57 -7.55 6.87 -17.12
C ALA A 57 -8.08 5.48 -16.72
N HIS A 58 -7.23 4.43 -16.81
CA HIS A 58 -7.62 3.10 -16.36
C HIS A 58 -7.75 3.02 -14.84
N ARG A 59 -6.86 3.67 -14.11
CA ARG A 59 -6.93 3.76 -12.65
C ARG A 59 -8.21 4.43 -12.21
N GLU A 60 -8.58 5.56 -12.82
CA GLU A 60 -9.84 6.25 -12.56
C GLU A 60 -11.07 5.36 -12.83
N LEU A 61 -11.04 4.58 -13.92
CA LEU A 61 -12.08 3.60 -14.21
C LEU A 61 -12.21 2.56 -13.09
N MET A 62 -11.09 2.02 -12.60
CA MET A 62 -11.06 1.03 -11.52
C MET A 62 -11.56 1.58 -10.18
N GLU A 63 -11.29 2.84 -9.89
CA GLU A 63 -11.73 3.52 -8.66
C GLU A 63 -13.23 3.84 -8.66
N ASN A 64 -13.83 3.96 -9.84
CA ASN A 64 -15.25 4.32 -10.01
C ASN A 64 -16.15 3.13 -10.33
N ARG A 65 -15.70 1.89 -10.16
CA ARG A 65 -16.52 0.70 -10.36
C ARG A 65 -17.69 0.65 -9.35
N PRO A 66 -18.84 0.07 -9.73
CA PRO A 66 -19.99 -0.08 -8.83
C PRO A 66 -19.64 -0.93 -7.61
N SER A 67 -20.35 -0.75 -6.51
CA SER A 67 -20.05 -1.40 -5.22
C SER A 67 -20.16 -2.93 -5.24
N ASP A 68 -20.90 -3.49 -6.18
CA ASP A 68 -21.08 -4.94 -6.41
C ASP A 68 -20.07 -5.55 -7.39
N ALA A 69 -19.12 -4.76 -7.90
CA ALA A 69 -18.06 -5.25 -8.77
C ALA A 69 -17.20 -6.31 -8.07
N LYS A 70 -16.62 -7.20 -8.85
CA LYS A 70 -15.60 -8.15 -8.38
C LYS A 70 -14.21 -7.50 -8.37
N LEU A 71 -13.28 -8.13 -7.66
CA LEU A 71 -11.93 -7.59 -7.47
C LEU A 71 -11.22 -7.28 -8.81
N PHE A 72 -11.32 -8.20 -9.78
CA PHE A 72 -10.63 -8.09 -11.06
C PHE A 72 -11.50 -7.63 -12.22
N ASP A 73 -12.76 -7.21 -12.00
CA ASP A 73 -13.58 -6.66 -13.07
C ASP A 73 -12.89 -5.45 -13.71
N GLY A 74 -12.64 -5.55 -15.01
CA GLY A 74 -11.94 -4.53 -15.78
C GLY A 74 -10.44 -4.41 -15.53
N ALA A 75 -9.83 -5.27 -14.68
CA ALA A 75 -8.40 -5.21 -14.43
C ALA A 75 -7.58 -5.62 -15.66
N ILE A 76 -6.51 -4.85 -15.92
CA ILE A 76 -5.56 -5.19 -16.99
C ILE A 76 -4.64 -6.32 -16.53
N ASP A 77 -4.52 -7.37 -17.33
CA ASP A 77 -3.44 -8.35 -17.23
C ASP A 77 -2.35 -7.94 -18.23
N PRO A 78 -1.23 -7.37 -17.78
CA PRO A 78 -0.26 -6.75 -18.69
C PRO A 78 0.47 -7.79 -19.53
N GLN A 79 0.47 -7.54 -20.86
CA GLN A 79 1.24 -8.31 -21.84
C GLN A 79 1.77 -7.34 -22.92
N PRO A 80 3.10 -7.10 -23.00
CA PRO A 80 4.18 -7.68 -22.17
C PRO A 80 4.17 -7.16 -20.74
N LEU A 81 4.91 -7.82 -19.85
CA LEU A 81 5.15 -7.37 -18.49
C LEU A 81 5.92 -6.04 -18.47
N PRO A 82 5.71 -5.17 -17.47
CA PRO A 82 6.59 -4.04 -17.22
C PRO A 82 8.04 -4.50 -17.00
N ALA A 83 9.01 -3.66 -17.38
CA ALA A 83 10.43 -4.04 -17.33
C ALA A 83 10.95 -4.41 -15.92
N TRP A 84 10.32 -3.87 -14.87
CA TRP A 84 10.66 -4.12 -13.46
C TRP A 84 10.01 -5.39 -12.87
N LEU A 85 9.06 -6.02 -13.58
CA LEU A 85 8.38 -7.25 -13.14
C LEU A 85 8.68 -8.37 -14.14
N THR A 86 9.58 -9.26 -13.79
CA THR A 86 9.97 -10.38 -14.66
C THR A 86 9.01 -11.56 -14.54
N GLN A 87 9.06 -12.48 -15.50
CA GLN A 87 8.30 -13.73 -15.44
C GLN A 87 8.75 -14.61 -14.25
N ASP A 88 10.02 -14.54 -13.90
CA ASP A 88 10.57 -15.28 -12.75
C ASP A 88 10.01 -14.71 -11.42
N ASP A 89 9.86 -13.38 -11.32
CA ASP A 89 9.19 -12.76 -10.17
C ASP A 89 7.75 -13.21 -10.04
N VAL A 90 7.00 -13.18 -11.14
CA VAL A 90 5.61 -13.65 -11.17
C VAL A 90 5.51 -15.12 -10.72
N THR A 91 6.40 -15.96 -11.23
CA THR A 91 6.44 -17.39 -10.88
C THR A 91 6.78 -17.58 -9.41
N TYR A 92 7.77 -16.87 -8.90
CA TYR A 92 8.17 -16.93 -7.49
C TYR A 92 7.02 -16.52 -6.56
N TYR A 93 6.40 -15.38 -6.80
CA TYR A 93 5.28 -14.92 -5.97
C TYR A 93 4.08 -15.87 -6.05
N ALA A 94 3.73 -16.34 -7.24
CA ALA A 94 2.63 -17.29 -7.42
C ALA A 94 2.87 -18.58 -6.62
N GLU A 95 4.11 -19.08 -6.59
CA GLU A 95 4.46 -20.28 -5.81
C GLU A 95 4.36 -20.04 -4.31
N GLN A 96 4.82 -18.88 -3.81
CA GLN A 96 4.68 -18.55 -2.38
C GLN A 96 3.20 -18.49 -1.97
N PHE A 97 2.35 -17.88 -2.79
CA PHE A 97 0.90 -17.83 -2.51
C PHE A 97 0.20 -19.18 -2.72
N ARG A 98 0.73 -20.06 -3.56
CA ARG A 98 0.22 -21.44 -3.67
C ARG A 98 0.39 -22.22 -2.37
N GLN A 99 1.51 -22.00 -1.68
CA GLN A 99 1.81 -22.65 -0.42
C GLN A 99 1.07 -22.02 0.78
N GLY A 100 1.04 -20.68 0.85
CA GLY A 100 0.53 -19.93 1.99
C GLY A 100 -0.92 -19.50 1.90
N GLY A 101 -1.47 -19.43 0.68
CA GLY A 101 -2.77 -18.83 0.40
C GLY A 101 -2.85 -17.32 0.67
N PHE A 102 -4.00 -16.74 0.37
CA PHE A 102 -4.24 -15.31 0.61
C PHE A 102 -4.89 -14.99 1.95
N ARG A 103 -5.33 -15.99 2.71
CA ARG A 103 -6.02 -15.75 4.00
C ARG A 103 -5.19 -14.94 4.99
N GLY A 104 -3.91 -15.25 5.14
CA GLY A 104 -3.00 -14.52 6.03
C GLY A 104 -2.88 -13.04 5.66
N PRO A 105 -2.47 -12.70 4.42
CA PRO A 105 -2.43 -11.33 3.93
C PRO A 105 -3.76 -10.59 4.04
N LEU A 106 -4.89 -11.23 3.74
CA LEU A 106 -6.22 -10.62 3.82
C LEU A 106 -6.65 -10.31 5.26
N ASN A 107 -6.20 -11.09 6.24
CA ASN A 107 -6.47 -10.83 7.66
C ASN A 107 -5.87 -9.48 8.11
N ARG A 108 -4.81 -8.98 7.47
CA ARG A 108 -4.31 -7.62 7.67
C ARG A 108 -5.42 -6.57 7.53
N TYR A 109 -6.29 -6.73 6.54
CA TYR A 109 -7.43 -5.84 6.29
C TYR A 109 -8.62 -6.15 7.20
N ARG A 110 -8.85 -7.41 7.56
CA ARG A 110 -9.95 -7.84 8.45
C ARG A 110 -9.73 -7.37 9.89
N ASN A 111 -8.49 -7.17 10.29
CA ASN A 111 -8.14 -6.71 11.62
C ASN A 111 -8.22 -5.18 11.80
N ILE A 112 -8.48 -4.39 10.77
CA ILE A 112 -8.44 -2.92 10.80
C ILE A 112 -9.22 -2.34 11.99
N ASP A 113 -10.47 -2.76 12.21
CA ASP A 113 -11.28 -2.25 13.32
C ASP A 113 -10.88 -2.81 14.67
N SER A 114 -10.33 -4.03 14.70
CA SER A 114 -9.76 -4.63 15.91
C SER A 114 -8.50 -3.89 16.34
N ASP A 115 -7.60 -3.63 15.39
CA ASP A 115 -6.37 -2.88 15.62
C ASP A 115 -6.69 -1.44 16.05
N TRP A 116 -7.67 -0.79 15.40
CA TRP A 116 -8.11 0.54 15.78
C TRP A 116 -8.63 0.60 17.23
N ARG A 117 -9.30 -0.44 17.72
CA ARG A 117 -9.73 -0.53 19.13
C ARG A 117 -8.56 -0.81 20.06
N ALA A 118 -7.75 -1.81 19.73
CA ALA A 118 -6.63 -2.26 20.57
C ALA A 118 -5.54 -1.20 20.74
N LEU A 119 -5.25 -0.43 19.66
CA LEU A 119 -4.24 0.61 19.66
C LEU A 119 -4.78 1.99 20.09
N SER A 120 -5.91 2.04 20.79
CA SER A 120 -6.52 3.29 21.23
C SER A 120 -5.61 4.12 22.16
N GLU A 121 -4.75 3.47 22.91
CA GLU A 121 -3.78 4.11 23.83
C GLU A 121 -2.65 4.84 23.07
N LEU A 122 -2.39 4.44 21.81
CA LEU A 122 -1.39 5.11 20.96
C LEU A 122 -1.95 6.34 20.24
N GLN A 123 -3.17 6.73 20.54
CA GLN A 123 -3.78 7.88 19.90
C GLN A 123 -3.01 9.16 20.23
N GLY A 124 -2.53 9.86 19.18
CA GLY A 124 -1.73 11.05 19.31
C GLY A 124 -0.25 10.78 19.65
N ALA A 125 0.15 9.52 19.82
CA ALA A 125 1.55 9.17 19.91
C ALA A 125 2.29 9.50 18.61
N ARG A 126 3.52 9.96 18.73
CA ARG A 126 4.40 10.25 17.58
C ARG A 126 5.60 9.31 17.62
N ILE A 127 6.06 8.94 16.44
CA ILE A 127 7.29 8.16 16.28
C ILE A 127 8.47 9.11 16.55
N THR A 128 9.27 8.78 17.54
CA THR A 128 10.39 9.62 17.99
C THR A 128 11.73 9.21 17.41
N GLN A 129 11.82 8.01 16.85
CA GLN A 129 13.02 7.52 16.17
C GLN A 129 13.25 8.29 14.87
N PRO A 130 14.53 8.47 14.47
CA PRO A 130 14.86 8.97 13.15
C PRO A 130 14.14 8.17 12.07
N ALA A 131 13.47 8.86 11.15
CA ALA A 131 12.67 8.22 10.12
C ALA A 131 12.97 8.78 8.72
N LEU A 132 12.81 7.92 7.72
CA LEU A 132 12.81 8.24 6.31
C LEU A 132 11.47 7.78 5.71
N PHE A 133 10.79 8.67 4.99
CA PHE A 133 9.62 8.33 4.20
C PHE A 133 9.99 8.26 2.72
N ILE A 134 9.65 7.16 2.06
CA ILE A 134 9.86 6.98 0.61
C ILE A 134 8.54 6.53 -0.01
N ALA A 135 8.13 7.16 -1.10
CA ALA A 135 6.97 6.75 -1.88
C ALA A 135 7.17 7.04 -3.37
N GLY A 136 6.47 6.33 -4.23
CA GLY A 136 6.40 6.64 -5.65
C GLY A 136 5.51 7.85 -5.92
N GLU A 137 5.89 8.70 -6.88
CA GLU A 137 5.11 9.89 -7.29
C GLU A 137 3.68 9.54 -7.70
N ARG A 138 3.49 8.35 -8.29
CA ARG A 138 2.22 7.86 -8.82
C ARG A 138 1.54 6.84 -7.93
N ASP A 139 2.00 6.70 -6.67
CA ASP A 139 1.35 5.80 -5.71
C ASP A 139 -0.09 6.25 -5.43
N PRO A 140 -1.11 5.41 -5.74
CA PRO A 140 -2.51 5.76 -5.47
C PRO A 140 -2.80 5.98 -3.99
N VAL A 141 -2.03 5.38 -3.09
CA VAL A 141 -2.21 5.51 -1.63
C VAL A 141 -2.00 6.95 -1.16
N LEU A 142 -1.13 7.72 -1.82
CA LEU A 142 -0.90 9.12 -1.48
C LEU A 142 -2.16 10.01 -1.64
N ARG A 143 -3.17 9.52 -2.36
CA ARG A 143 -4.42 10.22 -2.65
C ARG A 143 -5.67 9.57 -2.03
N PHE A 144 -5.51 8.59 -1.16
CA PHE A 144 -6.63 7.86 -0.53
C PHE A 144 -7.57 8.74 0.28
N ILE A 145 -7.07 9.83 0.85
CA ILE A 145 -7.89 10.75 1.63
C ILE A 145 -8.15 12.00 0.76
N PRO A 146 -9.38 12.19 0.25
CA PRO A 146 -9.69 13.36 -0.55
C PRO A 146 -9.37 14.67 0.17
N GLY A 147 -8.69 15.59 -0.53
CA GLY A 147 -8.33 16.91 0.00
C GLY A 147 -7.19 16.90 1.02
N ARG A 148 -6.53 15.77 1.25
CA ARG A 148 -5.35 15.68 2.12
C ARG A 148 -4.11 15.23 1.35
N ASP A 149 -3.00 15.89 1.62
CA ASP A 149 -1.68 15.47 1.14
C ASP A 149 -1.06 14.53 2.18
N MET A 150 -1.00 13.23 1.84
CA MET A 150 -0.45 12.20 2.72
C MET A 150 1.03 12.42 3.04
N VAL A 151 1.79 13.05 2.13
CA VAL A 151 3.22 13.35 2.36
C VAL A 151 3.39 14.42 3.43
N THR A 152 2.56 15.46 3.38
CA THR A 152 2.55 16.51 4.42
C THR A 152 2.04 15.97 5.75
N MET A 153 1.05 15.08 5.74
CA MET A 153 0.52 14.47 6.96
C MET A 153 1.56 13.66 7.75
N MET A 154 2.64 13.20 7.11
CA MET A 154 3.71 12.48 7.83
C MET A 154 4.32 13.32 8.96
N ASP A 155 4.35 14.65 8.85
CA ASP A 155 4.88 15.54 9.90
C ASP A 155 4.08 15.44 11.21
N ASP A 156 2.82 15.05 11.14
CA ASP A 156 1.97 14.88 12.33
C ASP A 156 2.31 13.60 13.10
N PHE A 157 2.89 12.60 12.45
CA PHE A 157 3.16 11.28 13.03
C PHE A 157 4.60 11.09 13.52
N TYR A 158 5.53 11.94 13.10
CA TYR A 158 6.95 11.83 13.44
C TYR A 158 7.45 13.09 14.15
N THR A 159 8.41 12.92 15.07
CA THR A 159 9.15 14.05 15.68
C THR A 159 10.52 14.25 15.03
N ASP A 160 11.08 13.21 14.39
CA ASP A 160 12.38 13.23 13.71
C ASP A 160 12.27 12.61 12.32
N LEU A 161 11.45 13.21 11.45
CA LEU A 161 11.35 12.81 10.04
C LEU A 161 12.43 13.53 9.24
N ARG A 162 13.55 12.84 9.00
CA ARG A 162 14.77 13.43 8.42
C ARG A 162 14.70 13.64 6.91
N ALA A 163 13.90 12.83 6.22
CA ALA A 163 13.70 13.00 4.79
C ALA A 163 12.35 12.45 4.34
N LYS A 164 11.80 13.07 3.30
CA LYS A 164 10.67 12.60 2.50
C LYS A 164 11.14 12.52 1.05
N VAL A 165 11.23 11.32 0.51
CA VAL A 165 11.69 11.08 -0.85
C VAL A 165 10.53 10.61 -1.69
N ILE A 166 10.14 11.42 -2.67
CA ILE A 166 9.16 11.07 -3.70
C ILE A 166 9.92 10.68 -4.95
N VAL A 167 9.82 9.40 -5.31
CA VAL A 167 10.56 8.83 -6.43
C VAL A 167 9.78 9.03 -7.72
N PRO A 168 10.33 9.77 -8.71
CA PRO A 168 9.67 9.98 -9.99
C PRO A 168 9.44 8.67 -10.75
N ASN A 169 8.36 8.62 -11.54
CA ASN A 169 8.02 7.48 -12.38
C ASN A 169 7.89 6.14 -11.63
N ALA A 170 7.57 6.17 -10.33
CA ALA A 170 7.26 5.00 -9.53
C ALA A 170 5.83 5.09 -8.98
N GLY A 171 5.18 3.93 -8.84
CA GLY A 171 3.89 3.77 -8.17
C GLY A 171 4.04 3.20 -6.77
N HIS A 172 3.13 2.29 -6.41
CA HIS A 172 3.06 1.70 -5.07
C HIS A 172 4.23 0.77 -4.75
N TRP A 173 4.77 0.10 -5.76
CA TRP A 173 5.86 -0.87 -5.61
C TRP A 173 7.22 -0.20 -5.82
N VAL A 174 7.40 0.97 -5.21
CA VAL A 174 8.54 1.87 -5.44
C VAL A 174 9.90 1.17 -5.37
N GLN A 175 10.06 0.20 -4.46
CA GLN A 175 11.29 -0.57 -4.28
C GLN A 175 11.56 -1.57 -5.42
N GLN A 176 10.54 -1.98 -6.16
CA GLN A 176 10.67 -2.84 -7.34
C GLN A 176 10.72 -2.04 -8.63
N GLU A 177 9.91 -0.96 -8.71
CA GLU A 177 9.85 -0.09 -9.88
C GLU A 177 11.12 0.76 -10.04
N GLN A 178 11.73 1.22 -8.92
CA GLN A 178 12.90 2.10 -8.91
C GLN A 178 13.90 1.72 -7.80
N PRO A 179 14.48 0.50 -7.82
CA PRO A 179 15.32 -0.02 -6.75
C PRO A 179 16.55 0.84 -6.46
N ASP A 180 17.20 1.39 -7.49
CA ASP A 180 18.40 2.22 -7.33
C ASP A 180 18.11 3.51 -6.56
N ALA A 181 16.99 4.18 -6.86
CA ALA A 181 16.59 5.40 -6.17
C ALA A 181 16.24 5.12 -4.70
N VAL A 182 15.53 4.01 -4.44
CA VAL A 182 15.19 3.60 -3.06
C VAL A 182 16.44 3.24 -2.28
N ASN A 183 17.34 2.45 -2.84
CA ASN A 183 18.60 2.06 -2.19
C ASN A 183 19.48 3.29 -1.90
N ALA A 184 19.61 4.21 -2.85
CA ALA A 184 20.36 5.44 -2.64
C ALA A 184 19.78 6.29 -1.49
N ALA A 185 18.45 6.41 -1.41
CA ALA A 185 17.81 7.14 -0.34
C ALA A 185 18.00 6.48 1.04
N ILE A 186 17.92 5.15 1.11
CA ILE A 186 18.16 4.39 2.35
C ILE A 186 19.61 4.53 2.79
N LEU A 187 20.57 4.36 1.89
CA LEU A 187 22.01 4.46 2.22
C LEU A 187 22.36 5.87 2.72
N ALA A 188 21.90 6.92 2.03
CA ALA A 188 22.10 8.30 2.47
C ALA A 188 21.44 8.61 3.82
N PHE A 189 20.30 7.97 4.14
CA PHE A 189 19.68 8.09 5.45
C PHE A 189 20.54 7.40 6.54
N LEU A 190 21.03 6.19 6.27
CA LEU A 190 21.86 5.43 7.23
C LEU A 190 23.20 6.12 7.51
N GLU A 191 23.85 6.69 6.51
CA GLU A 191 25.09 7.48 6.68
C GLU A 191 24.86 8.63 7.66
N ARG A 192 23.77 9.38 7.52
CA ARG A 192 23.42 10.48 8.43
C ARG A 192 23.08 10.03 9.86
N LEU A 193 22.69 8.76 10.05
CA LEU A 193 22.51 8.21 11.40
C LEU A 193 23.86 7.95 12.09
N GLY A 194 24.88 7.54 11.35
CA GLY A 194 26.23 7.31 11.89
C GLY A 194 26.94 8.56 12.38
N ASP A 195 26.56 9.73 11.86
CA ASP A 195 27.14 11.02 12.24
C ASP A 195 26.58 11.61 13.56
N VAL A 196 25.56 10.99 14.15
CA VAL A 196 25.00 11.41 15.43
C VAL A 196 25.75 10.70 16.57
N PRO A 197 26.44 11.43 17.47
CA PRO A 197 27.04 10.81 18.64
C PRO A 197 25.98 10.05 19.44
N LEU A 198 26.23 8.79 19.72
CA LEU A 198 25.42 8.00 20.66
C LEU A 198 25.52 8.70 22.02
N THR A 199 24.55 9.56 22.32
CA THR A 199 24.40 10.08 23.69
C THR A 199 24.00 8.90 24.55
N ALA A 200 24.93 8.43 25.37
CA ALA A 200 24.67 7.40 26.34
C ALA A 200 23.47 7.83 27.21
N SER A 201 22.39 7.06 27.14
CA SER A 201 21.29 7.18 28.09
C SER A 201 21.84 6.76 29.45
N THR A 202 21.98 7.72 30.35
CA THR A 202 22.20 7.49 31.78
C THR A 202 20.89 7.12 32.46
#